data_ef696e4a659f26b000c40448c14c66d7
#
_entry.id   ef696e4a659f26b000c40448c14c66d7
#
_cell.length_a   1.000
_cell.length_b   1.000
_cell.length_c   1.000
_cell.angle_alpha   90.00
_cell.angle_beta   90.00
_cell.angle_gamma   90.00
#
_symmetry.space_group_name_H-M   'P 1'
#
loop_
_entity.id
_entity.type
_entity.pdbx_description
1 polymer ?
#
loop_
_entity_poly.entity_id
_entity_poly.type
_entity_poly.pdbx_seq_one_letter_code
_entity_poly.pdbx_strand_id
1 'polypeptide(L)'
;MIGIKSAEKFGCILFLDLIKLGIQEKLELWTDELIIRENRDQRRFAMDIIAQIEAEQIALLSKEIPDFKAGDTVKVGYKVTEGTRSRVQNYEGVCIARKNGVGIAGSFTVRKISFGEGVERVFPLYSTNIESITVVRRGSVRRAKLYYLRSRRGKSARIAEDTNYKLKDVKE
;
A
#
# COMPACT_ATOMS: atom_id res chain seq x y z
N MET A 1 26.71 -20.59 13.38
CA MET A 1 27.54 -21.52 12.59
C MET A 1 27.11 -22.97 12.90
N ILE A 2 25.90 -23.35 12.56
CA ILE A 2 25.41 -24.74 12.69
C ILE A 2 24.26 -24.88 11.66
N GLY A 3 24.40 -25.79 10.68
CA GLY A 3 23.22 -26.29 9.98
C GLY A 3 23.17 -26.32 8.46
N ILE A 4 24.28 -26.35 7.72
CA ILE A 4 24.25 -26.52 6.24
C ILE A 4 24.75 -27.90 5.76
N LYS A 5 25.01 -28.85 6.65
CA LYS A 5 25.62 -30.16 6.28
C LYS A 5 24.65 -31.33 6.16
N SER A 6 23.34 -31.15 6.32
CA SER A 6 22.39 -32.29 6.33
C SER A 6 21.60 -32.52 5.02
N ALA A 7 21.52 -31.56 4.12
CA ALA A 7 20.73 -31.68 2.91
C ALA A 7 21.43 -32.40 1.73
N GLU A 8 22.76 -32.39 1.71
CA GLU A 8 23.52 -32.99 0.58
C GLU A 8 23.60 -34.54 0.61
N LYS A 9 23.45 -35.16 1.79
CA LYS A 9 23.56 -36.62 1.88
C LYS A 9 22.32 -37.40 1.45
N PHE A 10 21.13 -36.79 1.52
CA PHE A 10 19.90 -37.47 1.10
C PHE A 10 19.68 -37.44 -0.42
N GLY A 11 20.18 -36.42 -1.11
CA GLY A 11 20.07 -36.31 -2.57
C GLY A 11 20.94 -37.33 -3.33
N CYS A 12 22.11 -37.68 -2.81
CA CYS A 12 23.06 -38.55 -3.49
C CYS A 12 22.64 -40.03 -3.45
N ILE A 13 21.99 -40.49 -2.38
CA ILE A 13 21.58 -41.92 -2.23
C ILE A 13 20.38 -42.21 -3.15
N LEU A 14 19.41 -41.31 -3.25
CA LEU A 14 18.28 -41.42 -4.18
C LEU A 14 18.69 -41.34 -5.65
N PHE A 15 19.75 -40.59 -5.96
CA PHE A 15 20.26 -40.44 -7.32
C PHE A 15 20.94 -41.73 -7.83
N LEU A 16 21.65 -42.45 -6.97
CA LEU A 16 22.29 -43.70 -7.32
C LEU A 16 21.31 -44.86 -7.53
N ASP A 17 20.21 -44.87 -6.79
CA ASP A 17 19.16 -45.91 -6.95
C ASP A 17 18.28 -45.68 -8.21
N LEU A 18 18.11 -44.42 -8.63
CA LEU A 18 17.39 -44.06 -9.86
C LEU A 18 18.17 -44.42 -11.12
N ILE A 19 19.49 -44.35 -11.11
CA ILE A 19 20.35 -44.72 -12.25
C ILE A 19 20.29 -46.25 -12.50
N LYS A 20 20.10 -47.06 -11.45
CA LYS A 20 19.98 -48.51 -11.57
C LYS A 20 18.66 -48.99 -12.18
N LEU A 21 17.65 -48.15 -12.26
CA LEU A 21 16.30 -48.49 -12.72
C LEU A 21 15.97 -48.05 -14.14
N GLY A 22 16.94 -47.50 -14.90
CA GLY A 22 16.76 -47.14 -16.32
C GLY A 22 15.71 -46.05 -16.62
N ILE A 23 15.46 -45.15 -15.68
CA ILE A 23 14.43 -44.12 -15.83
C ILE A 23 15.07 -42.76 -16.23
N GLN A 24 15.61 -42.67 -17.40
CA GLN A 24 16.15 -41.41 -17.94
C GLN A 24 15.09 -40.35 -18.16
N GLU A 25 13.89 -40.71 -18.56
CA GLU A 25 12.78 -39.75 -18.77
C GLU A 25 12.31 -39.07 -17.51
N LYS A 26 12.42 -39.71 -16.34
CA LYS A 26 12.07 -39.06 -15.06
C LYS A 26 13.11 -38.08 -14.54
N LEU A 27 14.35 -38.20 -14.97
CA LEU A 27 15.44 -37.29 -14.59
C LEU A 27 15.28 -35.91 -15.24
N GLU A 28 14.86 -35.84 -16.49
CA GLU A 28 14.61 -34.60 -17.20
C GLU A 28 13.44 -33.83 -16.56
N LEU A 29 12.36 -34.49 -16.21
CA LEU A 29 11.22 -33.87 -15.51
C LEU A 29 11.59 -33.32 -14.13
N TRP A 30 12.50 -33.98 -13.41
CA TRP A 30 12.97 -33.54 -12.10
C TRP A 30 13.93 -32.33 -12.21
N THR A 31 14.77 -32.28 -13.23
CA THR A 31 15.65 -31.12 -13.46
C THR A 31 14.84 -29.90 -13.84
N ASP A 32 13.79 -30.03 -14.63
CA ASP A 32 12.91 -28.93 -15.00
C ASP A 32 12.11 -28.40 -13.78
N GLU A 33 11.61 -29.28 -12.91
CA GLU A 33 10.97 -28.85 -11.66
C GLU A 33 11.92 -28.14 -10.71
N LEU A 34 13.17 -28.57 -10.61
CA LEU A 34 14.17 -27.90 -9.79
C LEU A 34 14.53 -26.51 -10.34
N ILE A 35 14.70 -26.39 -11.66
CA ILE A 35 14.97 -25.10 -12.31
C ILE A 35 13.79 -24.13 -12.15
N ILE A 36 12.56 -24.64 -12.26
CA ILE A 36 11.35 -23.83 -12.05
C ILE A 36 11.23 -23.37 -10.59
N ARG A 37 11.59 -24.21 -9.61
CA ARG A 37 11.63 -23.84 -8.19
C ARG A 37 12.68 -22.77 -7.92
N GLU A 38 13.89 -22.95 -8.38
CA GLU A 38 14.99 -22.01 -8.19
C GLU A 38 14.67 -20.63 -8.81
N ASN A 39 14.10 -20.60 -10.01
CA ASN A 39 13.62 -19.38 -10.67
C ASN A 39 12.44 -18.71 -9.92
N ARG A 40 11.62 -19.48 -9.19
CA ARG A 40 10.53 -18.96 -8.37
C ARG A 40 11.05 -18.33 -7.10
N ASP A 41 12.04 -18.95 -6.47
CA ASP A 41 12.65 -18.45 -5.25
C ASP A 41 13.51 -17.22 -5.52
N GLN A 42 14.22 -17.17 -6.63
CA GLN A 42 14.94 -15.97 -7.08
C GLN A 42 14.01 -14.77 -7.31
N ARG A 43 12.84 -14.99 -7.90
CA ARG A 43 11.83 -13.92 -8.07
C ARG A 43 11.23 -13.47 -6.74
N ARG A 44 11.03 -14.36 -5.77
CA ARG A 44 10.62 -13.98 -4.42
C ARG A 44 11.69 -13.13 -3.73
N PHE A 45 12.94 -13.54 -3.80
CA PHE A 45 14.06 -12.77 -3.21
C PHE A 45 14.18 -11.36 -3.79
N ALA A 46 14.01 -11.19 -5.08
CA ALA A 46 14.02 -9.87 -5.72
C ALA A 46 12.86 -8.98 -5.26
N MET A 47 11.66 -9.54 -5.04
CA MET A 47 10.52 -8.80 -4.48
C MET A 47 10.75 -8.44 -3.01
N ASP A 48 11.39 -9.31 -2.23
CA ASP A 48 11.72 -9.05 -0.82
C ASP A 48 12.73 -7.91 -0.67
N ILE A 49 13.69 -7.76 -1.58
CA ILE A 49 14.67 -6.65 -1.56
C ILE A 49 13.96 -5.29 -1.78
N ILE A 50 13.03 -5.22 -2.72
CA ILE A 50 12.27 -3.98 -2.96
C ILE A 50 11.44 -3.63 -1.72
N ALA A 51 10.77 -4.60 -1.11
CA ALA A 51 9.98 -4.40 0.09
C ALA A 51 10.85 -3.94 1.28
N GLN A 52 12.08 -4.44 1.40
CA GLN A 52 13.02 -4.00 2.42
C GLN A 52 13.43 -2.53 2.22
N ILE A 53 13.78 -2.13 0.99
CA ILE A 53 14.12 -0.74 0.66
C ILE A 53 12.94 0.20 0.92
N GLU A 54 11.73 -0.20 0.54
CA GLU A 54 10.52 0.58 0.82
C GLU A 54 10.28 0.74 2.32
N ALA A 55 10.48 -0.32 3.12
CA ALA A 55 10.34 -0.28 4.57
C ALA A 55 11.37 0.64 5.23
N GLU A 56 12.62 0.60 4.78
CA GLU A 56 13.67 1.51 5.24
C GLU A 56 13.33 2.98 4.93
N GLN A 57 12.85 3.27 3.73
CA GLN A 57 12.45 4.62 3.33
C GLN A 57 11.26 5.13 4.15
N ILE A 58 10.28 4.27 4.43
CA ILE A 58 9.14 4.61 5.29
C ILE A 58 9.62 4.93 6.71
N ALA A 59 10.54 4.14 7.25
CA ALA A 59 11.12 4.36 8.57
C ALA A 59 11.91 5.69 8.65
N LEU A 60 12.65 6.04 7.60
CA LEU A 60 13.37 7.32 7.51
C LEU A 60 12.42 8.53 7.46
N LEU A 61 11.29 8.41 6.77
CA LEU A 61 10.31 9.49 6.66
C LEU A 61 9.52 9.72 7.95
N SER A 62 9.45 8.73 8.86
CA SER A 62 8.82 8.77 10.20
C SER A 62 7.47 9.49 10.25
N LYS A 63 6.64 9.36 9.22
CA LYS A 63 5.33 10.01 9.14
C LYS A 63 4.25 9.17 9.81
N GLU A 64 3.57 9.75 10.76
CA GLU A 64 2.34 9.19 11.32
C GLU A 64 1.17 9.41 10.36
N ILE A 65 0.72 8.32 9.75
CA ILE A 65 -0.43 8.34 8.84
C ILE A 65 -1.63 7.78 9.60
N PRO A 66 -2.69 8.57 9.82
CA PRO A 66 -3.90 8.08 10.45
C PRO A 66 -4.56 6.99 9.57
N ASP A 67 -5.25 6.06 10.22
CA ASP A 67 -6.07 5.10 9.48
C ASP A 67 -7.37 5.77 9.02
N PHE A 68 -7.56 5.91 7.72
CA PHE A 68 -8.76 6.45 7.09
C PHE A 68 -9.13 5.66 5.85
N LYS A 69 -10.40 5.73 5.47
CA LYS A 69 -10.97 5.01 4.33
C LYS A 69 -11.57 5.99 3.32
N ALA A 70 -11.91 5.48 2.13
CA ALA A 70 -12.75 6.23 1.21
C ALA A 70 -14.10 6.52 1.88
N GLY A 71 -14.59 7.75 1.76
CA GLY A 71 -15.79 8.25 2.43
C GLY A 71 -15.50 9.14 3.63
N ASP A 72 -14.32 9.05 4.22
CA ASP A 72 -13.94 9.90 5.35
C ASP A 72 -13.66 11.34 4.90
N THR A 73 -14.02 12.30 5.73
CA THR A 73 -13.62 13.69 5.54
C THR A 73 -12.25 13.89 6.18
N VAL A 74 -11.28 14.25 5.34
CA VAL A 74 -9.89 14.46 5.76
C VAL A 74 -9.46 15.90 5.53
N LYS A 75 -8.68 16.42 6.46
CA LYS A 75 -8.00 17.70 6.36
C LYS A 75 -6.52 17.45 6.15
N VAL A 76 -5.98 17.90 5.02
CA VAL A 76 -4.58 17.74 4.64
C VAL A 76 -3.89 19.07 4.72
N GLY A 77 -2.87 19.19 5.56
CA GLY A 77 -1.96 20.31 5.61
C GLY A 77 -0.92 20.18 4.50
N TYR A 78 -1.03 20.99 3.46
CA TYR A 78 -0.12 20.97 2.32
C TYR A 78 0.80 22.18 2.32
N LYS A 79 2.10 21.93 2.29
CA LYS A 79 3.13 22.97 2.25
C LYS A 79 3.26 23.50 0.83
N VAL A 80 3.00 24.80 0.66
CA VAL A 80 3.15 25.53 -0.60
C VAL A 80 4.35 26.45 -0.46
N THR A 81 5.28 26.36 -1.39
CA THR A 81 6.44 27.25 -1.46
C THR A 81 6.23 28.24 -2.60
N GLU A 82 6.18 29.52 -2.28
CA GLU A 82 6.00 30.62 -3.23
C GLU A 82 7.23 31.54 -3.16
N GLY A 83 8.17 31.36 -4.08
CA GLY A 83 9.45 32.04 -4.03
C GLY A 83 10.24 31.74 -2.76
N THR A 84 10.48 32.73 -1.93
CA THR A 84 11.22 32.60 -0.66
C THR A 84 10.32 32.25 0.54
N ARG A 85 9.01 32.30 0.40
CA ARG A 85 8.05 32.06 1.47
C ARG A 85 7.46 30.66 1.35
N SER A 86 7.38 29.95 2.47
CA SER A 86 6.64 28.70 2.58
C SER A 86 5.47 28.86 3.53
N ARG A 87 4.29 28.39 3.13
CA ARG A 87 3.07 28.40 3.96
C ARG A 87 2.37 27.07 3.89
N VAL A 88 1.65 26.74 4.95
CA VAL A 88 0.80 25.54 4.99
C VAL A 88 -0.62 25.93 4.55
N GLN A 89 -1.10 25.24 3.54
CA GLN A 89 -2.47 25.40 3.07
C GLN A 89 -3.28 24.15 3.43
N ASN A 90 -4.36 24.36 4.19
CA ASN A 90 -5.27 23.28 4.56
C ASN A 90 -6.22 22.95 3.41
N TYR A 91 -6.25 21.69 3.01
CA TYR A 91 -7.19 21.17 2.04
C TYR A 91 -8.13 20.17 2.73
N GLU A 92 -9.36 20.59 2.97
CA GLU A 92 -10.37 19.77 3.62
C GLU A 92 -11.39 19.27 2.58
N GLY A 93 -11.68 17.97 2.60
CA GLY A 93 -12.61 17.35 1.67
C GLY A 93 -12.83 15.87 1.95
N VAL A 94 -13.64 15.25 1.12
CA VAL A 94 -13.96 13.84 1.21
C VAL A 94 -12.95 13.01 0.42
N CYS A 95 -12.41 11.98 1.04
CA CYS A 95 -11.58 10.99 0.37
C CYS A 95 -12.44 10.12 -0.55
N ILE A 96 -12.25 10.23 -1.87
CA ILE A 96 -13.04 9.45 -2.85
C ILE A 96 -12.36 8.15 -3.26
N ALA A 97 -11.04 8.06 -3.18
CA ALA A 97 -10.30 6.87 -3.54
C ALA A 97 -8.98 6.79 -2.80
N ARG A 98 -8.55 5.58 -2.49
CA ARG A 98 -7.22 5.26 -1.99
C ARG A 98 -6.60 4.20 -2.90
N LYS A 99 -5.33 4.37 -3.29
CA LYS A 99 -4.58 3.46 -4.15
C LYS A 99 -3.34 2.96 -3.42
N ASN A 100 -2.88 1.77 -3.76
CA ASN A 100 -1.62 1.16 -3.31
C ASN A 100 -1.45 1.06 -1.78
N GLY A 101 -2.56 0.99 -1.02
CA GLY A 101 -2.52 0.75 0.42
C GLY A 101 -1.72 1.78 1.22
N VAL A 102 -0.86 1.29 2.12
CA VAL A 102 -0.03 2.10 3.04
C VAL A 102 1.42 2.21 2.54
N GLY A 103 1.81 1.52 1.46
CA GLY A 103 3.17 1.55 0.91
C GLY A 103 3.60 2.96 0.42
N ILE A 104 4.87 3.08 0.09
CA ILE A 104 5.48 4.36 -0.36
C ILE A 104 4.79 4.92 -1.61
N ALA A 105 4.35 4.03 -2.51
CA ALA A 105 3.56 4.38 -3.70
C ALA A 105 2.07 4.66 -3.38
N GLY A 106 1.69 4.64 -2.10
CA GLY A 106 0.33 4.90 -1.63
C GLY A 106 -0.11 6.32 -1.94
N SER A 107 -1.32 6.47 -2.45
CA SER A 107 -1.92 7.78 -2.74
C SER A 107 -3.41 7.77 -2.46
N PHE A 108 -3.93 8.94 -2.16
CA PHE A 108 -5.37 9.14 -1.96
C PHE A 108 -5.86 10.39 -2.67
N THR A 109 -7.11 10.37 -3.07
CA THR A 109 -7.76 11.47 -3.79
C THR A 109 -8.79 12.11 -2.90
N VAL A 110 -8.67 13.40 -2.67
CA VAL A 110 -9.61 14.21 -1.89
C VAL A 110 -10.41 15.11 -2.81
N ARG A 111 -11.72 15.10 -2.66
CA ARG A 111 -12.67 15.95 -3.37
C ARG A 111 -13.29 16.95 -2.43
N LYS A 112 -13.29 18.21 -2.81
CA LYS A 112 -14.04 19.27 -2.14
C LYS A 112 -14.85 20.07 -3.17
N ILE A 113 -15.90 20.70 -2.72
CA ILE A 113 -16.66 21.67 -3.53
C ILE A 113 -16.14 23.07 -3.16
N SER A 114 -15.62 23.77 -4.15
CA SER A 114 -15.18 25.17 -4.02
C SER A 114 -15.94 26.01 -5.01
N PHE A 115 -16.60 27.06 -4.55
CA PHE A 115 -17.38 27.97 -5.42
C PHE A 115 -18.36 27.30 -6.37
N GLY A 116 -18.98 26.19 -5.93
CA GLY A 116 -19.91 25.39 -6.73
C GLY A 116 -19.26 24.35 -7.63
N GLU A 117 -17.94 24.39 -7.81
CA GLU A 117 -17.18 23.42 -8.61
C GLU A 117 -16.54 22.33 -7.74
N GLY A 118 -16.52 21.10 -8.28
CA GLY A 118 -15.90 19.97 -7.63
C GLY A 118 -14.41 19.89 -7.95
N VAL A 119 -13.57 20.22 -6.99
CA VAL A 119 -12.10 20.15 -7.12
C VAL A 119 -11.60 18.86 -6.53
N GLU A 120 -10.80 18.12 -7.28
CA GLU A 120 -10.15 16.87 -6.83
C GLU A 120 -8.64 17.04 -6.83
N ARG A 121 -8.01 16.58 -5.76
CA ARG A 121 -6.55 16.58 -5.63
C ARG A 121 -6.05 15.22 -5.18
N VAL A 122 -5.00 14.73 -5.83
CA VAL A 122 -4.33 13.49 -5.47
C VAL A 122 -3.14 13.82 -4.59
N PHE A 123 -3.04 13.13 -3.45
CA PHE A 123 -1.97 13.28 -2.48
C PHE A 123 -1.23 11.95 -2.32
N PRO A 124 0.09 11.87 -2.60
CA PRO A 124 0.91 10.75 -2.20
C PRO A 124 1.06 10.73 -0.68
N LEU A 125 0.90 9.56 -0.03
CA LEU A 125 0.91 9.46 1.44
C LEU A 125 2.22 9.96 2.07
N TYR A 126 3.34 9.60 1.48
CA TYR A 126 4.68 9.92 1.99
C TYR A 126 5.32 11.15 1.33
N SER A 127 4.53 12.02 0.69
CA SER A 127 5.07 13.26 0.11
C SER A 127 5.64 14.18 1.18
N THR A 128 6.81 14.75 0.92
CA THR A 128 7.45 15.75 1.79
C THR A 128 6.64 17.05 1.93
N ASN A 129 5.77 17.32 0.94
CA ASN A 129 4.92 18.51 0.93
C ASN A 129 3.67 18.38 1.81
N ILE A 130 3.37 17.16 2.30
CA ILE A 130 2.29 16.95 3.26
C ILE A 130 2.87 17.07 4.66
N GLU A 131 2.38 18.04 5.42
CA GLU A 131 2.78 18.27 6.81
C GLU A 131 1.94 17.42 7.77
N SER A 132 0.62 17.43 7.60
CA SER A 132 -0.29 16.71 8.48
C SER A 132 -1.50 16.16 7.72
N ILE A 133 -2.02 15.03 8.18
CA ILE A 133 -3.27 14.44 7.72
C ILE A 133 -4.14 14.22 8.96
N THR A 134 -5.30 14.87 9.02
CA THR A 134 -6.23 14.74 10.14
C THR A 134 -7.57 14.24 9.63
N VAL A 135 -8.14 13.24 10.29
CA VAL A 135 -9.48 12.75 10.01
C VAL A 135 -10.48 13.59 10.80
N VAL A 136 -11.31 14.33 10.08
CA VAL A 136 -12.33 15.20 10.68
C VAL A 136 -13.60 14.43 11.01
N ARG A 137 -14.04 13.57 10.08
CA ARG A 137 -15.27 12.81 10.21
C ARG A 137 -15.16 11.48 9.47
N ARG A 138 -15.71 10.43 10.06
CA ARG A 138 -15.78 9.10 9.45
C ARG A 138 -17.06 8.96 8.63
N GLY A 139 -16.95 8.40 7.43
CA GLY A 139 -18.08 8.20 6.53
C GLY A 139 -18.43 6.73 6.35
N SER A 140 -19.72 6.39 6.43
CA SER A 140 -20.21 5.05 6.16
C SER A 140 -20.47 4.89 4.66
N VAL A 141 -19.66 4.04 4.01
CA VAL A 141 -19.76 3.78 2.56
C VAL A 141 -19.60 2.28 2.27
N ARG A 142 -20.27 1.83 1.20
CA ARG A 142 -20.23 0.42 0.75
C ARG A 142 -19.14 0.14 -0.28
N ARG A 143 -18.62 1.16 -0.95
CA ARG A 143 -17.66 1.03 -2.05
C ARG A 143 -16.30 1.58 -1.66
N ALA A 144 -15.24 0.92 -2.10
CA ALA A 144 -13.87 1.37 -1.90
C ALA A 144 -13.48 2.60 -2.75
N LYS A 145 -14.19 2.84 -3.86
CA LYS A 145 -13.96 3.99 -4.75
C LYS A 145 -15.29 4.69 -5.03
N LEU A 146 -15.33 6.00 -4.81
CA LEU A 146 -16.54 6.81 -4.79
C LEU A 146 -16.62 7.77 -5.99
N TYR A 147 -16.21 7.33 -7.16
CA TYR A 147 -16.21 8.17 -8.37
C TYR A 147 -17.60 8.64 -8.79
N TYR A 148 -18.65 7.96 -8.38
CA TYR A 148 -20.04 8.37 -8.62
C TYR A 148 -20.39 9.72 -7.97
N LEU A 149 -19.61 10.19 -6.98
CA LEU A 149 -19.81 11.51 -6.36
C LEU A 149 -19.54 12.66 -7.34
N ARG A 150 -18.85 12.40 -8.45
CA ARG A 150 -18.57 13.39 -9.48
C ARG A 150 -19.86 13.87 -10.17
N SER A 151 -20.78 12.95 -10.39
CA SER A 151 -22.08 13.24 -11.04
C SER A 151 -23.14 13.71 -10.06
N ARG A 152 -22.94 13.53 -8.75
CA ARG A 152 -23.92 13.89 -7.72
C ARG A 152 -23.66 15.27 -7.14
N ARG A 153 -24.74 16.02 -6.91
CA ARG A 153 -24.68 17.36 -6.30
C ARG A 153 -25.72 17.48 -5.18
N GLY A 154 -25.50 18.42 -4.26
CA GLY A 154 -26.43 18.73 -3.17
C GLY A 154 -26.64 17.58 -2.16
N LYS A 155 -27.88 17.30 -1.82
CA LYS A 155 -28.23 16.29 -0.81
C LYS A 155 -27.78 14.87 -1.19
N SER A 156 -27.81 14.51 -2.46
CA SER A 156 -27.40 13.18 -2.95
C SER A 156 -25.90 12.91 -2.90
N ALA A 157 -25.08 13.95 -2.73
CA ALA A 157 -23.64 13.85 -2.58
C ALA A 157 -23.18 13.74 -1.11
N ARG A 158 -24.11 13.86 -0.15
CA ARG A 158 -23.78 13.74 1.28
C ARG A 158 -23.54 12.29 1.64
N ILE A 159 -22.45 12.04 2.35
CA ILE A 159 -22.10 10.73 2.91
C ILE A 159 -22.63 10.69 4.33
N ALA A 160 -23.28 9.60 4.73
CA ALA A 160 -23.72 9.36 6.08
C ALA A 160 -22.53 9.19 7.00
N GLU A 161 -22.62 9.72 8.20
CA GLU A 161 -21.56 9.59 9.21
C GLU A 161 -21.63 8.21 9.88
N ASP A 162 -20.47 7.61 10.10
CA ASP A 162 -20.36 6.35 10.83
C ASP A 162 -20.32 6.60 12.33
N THR A 163 -21.47 6.48 12.98
CA THR A 163 -21.61 6.67 14.42
C THR A 163 -21.07 5.52 15.26
N ASN A 164 -20.83 4.35 14.64
CA ASN A 164 -20.32 3.16 15.31
C ASN A 164 -18.80 3.15 15.49
N TYR A 165 -18.10 4.04 14.79
CA TYR A 165 -16.67 4.16 14.92
C TYR A 165 -16.31 4.99 16.14
N LYS A 166 -15.92 4.33 17.21
CA LYS A 166 -15.27 5.01 18.35
C LYS A 166 -13.91 5.48 17.87
N LEU A 167 -13.71 6.79 17.79
CA LEU A 167 -12.39 7.38 17.64
C LEU A 167 -11.53 6.76 18.74
N LYS A 168 -10.49 6.02 18.38
CA LYS A 168 -9.44 5.67 19.34
C LYS A 168 -8.87 7.01 19.76
N ASP A 169 -9.09 7.35 21.01
CA ASP A 169 -8.59 8.58 21.61
C ASP A 169 -7.11 8.69 21.25
N VAL A 170 -6.77 9.70 20.50
CA VAL A 170 -5.40 10.13 20.33
C VAL A 170 -5.00 10.60 21.72
N LYS A 171 -4.25 9.77 22.44
CA LYS A 171 -3.65 10.18 23.71
C LYS A 171 -2.77 11.39 23.40
N GLU A 172 -3.18 12.53 23.95
CA GLU A 172 -2.35 13.71 24.08
C GLU A 172 -1.03 13.40 24.79
#